data_b1845ec25e44f50b57190051860e5350
#
_entry.id   b1845ec25e44f50b57190051860e5350
#
_cell.length_a   1.000
_cell.length_b   1.000
_cell.length_c   1.000
_cell.angle_alpha   90.00
_cell.angle_beta   90.00
_cell.angle_gamma   90.00
#
_symmetry.space_group_name_H-M   'P 1'
#
loop_
_entity.id
_entity.type
_entity.pdbx_description
1 polymer ?
#
loop_
_entity_poly.entity_id
_entity_poly.type
_entity_poly.pdbx_seq_one_letter_code
_entity_poly.pdbx_strand_id
1 'polypeptide(L)'
;MTNWIAWAAIEGALTKTKQILFEPFDLTKWVKLAIILFFIGGIGSGSSGNFSSNPFSGNFGDFGNSYSDAELDAFVTETVSEVSVFVHQYMTYIVLAVLVILLVTALFSYISSLMQFVFVESVVRNHVTIRAYIRSNLGNGLRLFILDWTLWIAFLIAIILSMLPALSSALDGDVSALSFGSFIPFFIVFVLGIIILSIIYSFINLAIPVMLYENVGILKALSKVASTAAHSVPQVLVYWIIRGVLGIIIGITAAIISIILIFIAVLIGIAVYMILTLLGFRLFDMSHLLMPRLFLFAAILLAFIIHFVTIPFPIFMRYHALLFLRSWYADIMPFWEPVTEPAPEPVPEPA
;
A
#
# COMPACT_ATOMS: atom_id res chain seq x y z
N MET A 1 -33.39 4.68 16.41
CA MET A 1 -32.57 4.83 15.20
C MET A 1 -31.17 4.38 15.52
N THR A 2 -30.68 3.30 14.94
CA THR A 2 -29.32 2.81 15.14
C THR A 2 -28.33 3.82 14.56
N ASN A 3 -27.66 4.59 15.41
CA ASN A 3 -26.60 5.50 14.97
C ASN A 3 -25.41 4.68 14.46
N TRP A 4 -25.19 4.71 13.15
CA TRP A 4 -24.05 4.06 12.52
C TRP A 4 -22.78 4.86 12.79
N ILE A 5 -21.91 4.35 13.68
CA ILE A 5 -20.67 5.00 14.11
C ILE A 5 -19.77 5.36 12.92
N ALA A 6 -19.64 4.43 11.95
CA ALA A 6 -18.79 4.66 10.78
C ALA A 6 -19.28 5.81 9.88
N TRP A 7 -20.61 6.02 9.79
CA TRP A 7 -21.16 7.15 9.05
C TRP A 7 -20.90 8.48 9.75
N ALA A 8 -21.14 8.53 11.07
CA ALA A 8 -20.88 9.72 11.88
C ALA A 8 -19.39 10.14 11.88
N ALA A 9 -18.49 9.18 11.69
CA ALA A 9 -17.06 9.44 11.62
C ALA A 9 -16.60 10.19 10.36
N ILE A 10 -17.41 10.23 9.28
CA ILE A 10 -17.01 10.85 8.00
C ILE A 10 -16.78 12.35 8.16
N GLU A 11 -17.75 13.08 8.71
CA GLU A 11 -17.68 14.53 8.89
C GLU A 11 -16.53 14.92 9.82
N GLY A 12 -16.38 14.20 10.93
CA GLY A 12 -15.26 14.39 11.85
C GLY A 12 -13.90 14.14 11.18
N ALA A 13 -13.80 13.11 10.34
CA ALA A 13 -12.56 12.81 9.61
C ALA A 13 -12.21 13.92 8.61
N LEU A 14 -13.20 14.47 7.89
CA LEU A 14 -12.99 15.58 6.96
C LEU A 14 -12.51 16.83 7.69
N THR A 15 -13.18 17.20 8.79
CA THR A 15 -12.80 18.34 9.62
C THR A 15 -11.39 18.21 10.17
N LYS A 16 -11.04 17.04 10.73
CA LYS A 16 -9.69 16.77 11.25
C LYS A 16 -8.62 16.78 10.16
N THR A 17 -8.93 16.26 8.99
CA THR A 17 -8.01 16.29 7.83
C THR A 17 -7.74 17.75 7.42
N LYS A 18 -8.79 18.57 7.35
CA LYS A 18 -8.65 20.01 7.07
C LYS A 18 -7.79 20.71 8.12
N GLN A 19 -8.05 20.47 9.39
CA GLN A 19 -7.29 21.05 10.51
C GLN A 19 -5.80 20.68 10.47
N ILE A 20 -5.45 19.42 10.25
CA ILE A 20 -4.04 19.00 10.27
C ILE A 20 -3.24 19.53 9.08
N LEU A 21 -3.88 19.69 7.91
CA LEU A 21 -3.20 20.05 6.68
C LEU A 21 -3.22 21.54 6.36
N PHE A 22 -4.30 22.24 6.73
CA PHE A 22 -4.55 23.60 6.25
C PHE A 22 -4.68 24.63 7.39
N GLU A 23 -4.79 24.21 8.66
CA GLU A 23 -5.04 25.13 9.78
C GLU A 23 -4.05 24.91 10.94
N PRO A 24 -2.87 25.61 10.97
CA PRO A 24 -2.27 26.42 9.91
C PRO A 24 -1.58 25.60 8.82
N PHE A 25 -1.52 26.15 7.60
CA PHE A 25 -0.77 25.52 6.53
C PHE A 25 0.74 25.57 6.82
N ASP A 26 1.38 24.41 6.91
CA ASP A 26 2.82 24.27 7.13
C ASP A 26 3.41 23.31 6.10
N LEU A 27 4.19 23.84 5.17
CA LEU A 27 4.85 23.07 4.12
C LEU A 27 5.80 22.01 4.71
N THR A 28 6.48 22.32 5.82
CA THR A 28 7.39 21.36 6.47
C THR A 28 6.62 20.13 6.99
N LYS A 29 5.45 20.37 7.55
CA LYS A 29 4.55 19.30 8.01
C LYS A 29 4.05 18.45 6.83
N TRP A 30 3.69 19.11 5.72
CA TRP A 30 3.28 18.45 4.49
C TRP A 30 4.40 17.54 3.94
N VAL A 31 5.62 18.05 3.81
CA VAL A 31 6.78 17.27 3.33
C VAL A 31 7.06 16.08 4.25
N LYS A 32 7.02 16.26 5.57
CA LYS A 32 7.20 15.15 6.51
C LYS A 32 6.12 14.08 6.37
N LEU A 33 4.85 14.48 6.21
CA LEU A 33 3.74 13.55 5.97
C LEU A 33 3.88 12.87 4.60
N ALA A 34 4.32 13.58 3.56
CA ALA A 34 4.62 12.99 2.26
C ALA A 34 5.67 11.89 2.36
N ILE A 35 6.76 12.12 3.10
CA ILE A 35 7.82 11.12 3.32
C ILE A 35 7.27 9.89 4.06
N ILE A 36 6.51 10.09 5.13
CA ILE A 36 5.90 9.00 5.88
C ILE A 36 5.00 8.17 4.96
N LEU A 37 4.10 8.83 4.22
CA LEU A 37 3.15 8.17 3.32
C LEU A 37 3.84 7.50 2.12
N PHE A 38 4.93 8.08 1.62
CA PHE A 38 5.75 7.46 0.59
C PHE A 38 6.29 6.10 1.04
N PHE A 39 6.79 6.00 2.25
CA PHE A 39 7.27 4.72 2.78
C PHE A 39 6.15 3.75 3.15
N ILE A 40 4.96 4.23 3.53
CA ILE A 40 3.79 3.38 3.78
C ILE A 40 3.22 2.82 2.48
N GLY A 41 3.07 3.65 1.44
CA GLY A 41 2.57 3.27 0.12
C GLY A 41 3.64 2.73 -0.82
N GLY A 42 4.93 2.70 -0.40
CA GLY A 42 6.07 2.35 -1.23
C GLY A 42 6.08 0.91 -1.69
N ILE A 43 6.87 0.69 -2.71
CA ILE A 43 7.14 -0.51 -3.50
C ILE A 43 6.76 -1.82 -2.77
N GLY A 44 5.49 -2.23 -2.87
CA GLY A 44 5.05 -3.57 -2.48
C GLY A 44 4.24 -3.71 -1.19
N SER A 45 3.99 -2.65 -0.40
CA SER A 45 3.17 -2.79 0.80
C SER A 45 1.67 -2.62 0.51
N GLY A 46 0.97 -3.73 0.30
CA GLY A 46 -0.47 -3.78 0.15
C GLY A 46 -1.27 -3.46 1.43
N SER A 47 -0.68 -2.78 2.42
CA SER A 47 -1.29 -2.63 3.75
C SER A 47 -2.16 -1.40 3.96
N SER A 48 -2.31 -0.53 2.98
CA SER A 48 -3.30 0.55 3.08
C SER A 48 -4.09 0.63 1.79
N GLY A 49 -5.35 0.22 1.87
CA GLY A 49 -6.46 0.32 0.94
C GLY A 49 -6.38 1.11 -0.38
N ASN A 50 -5.22 1.23 -0.99
CA ASN A 50 -5.05 1.68 -2.34
C ASN A 50 -5.07 0.45 -3.27
N PHE A 51 -6.25 0.03 -3.65
CA PHE A 51 -6.51 -0.87 -4.79
C PHE A 51 -6.13 -0.23 -6.14
N SER A 52 -5.18 0.72 -6.17
CA SER A 52 -4.86 1.53 -7.34
C SER A 52 -3.64 1.05 -8.13
N SER A 53 -2.93 0.03 -7.69
CA SER A 53 -1.93 -0.62 -8.53
C SER A 53 -2.45 -1.99 -8.94
N ASN A 54 -3.15 -2.01 -10.06
CA ASN A 54 -3.56 -3.22 -10.74
C ASN A 54 -2.30 -3.83 -11.39
N PRO A 55 -1.64 -4.85 -10.81
CA PRO A 55 -0.52 -5.51 -11.48
C PRO A 55 -0.99 -6.35 -12.67
N PHE A 56 -2.32 -6.42 -12.90
CA PHE A 56 -2.96 -7.18 -13.97
C PHE A 56 -3.48 -6.34 -15.14
N SER A 57 -2.98 -5.12 -15.38
CA SER A 57 -3.26 -4.43 -16.64
C SER A 57 -2.36 -4.90 -17.80
N GLY A 58 -1.80 -6.08 -17.71
CA GLY A 58 -1.27 -6.80 -18.86
C GLY A 58 -2.44 -7.20 -19.78
N ASN A 59 -2.35 -6.89 -21.04
CA ASN A 59 -3.29 -7.26 -22.09
C ASN A 59 -3.60 -8.78 -22.05
N PHE A 60 -4.62 -9.17 -21.32
CA PHE A 60 -5.22 -10.51 -21.41
C PHE A 60 -6.09 -10.68 -22.68
N GLY A 61 -5.98 -9.72 -23.62
CA GLY A 61 -6.86 -9.64 -24.79
C GLY A 61 -6.46 -10.50 -25.98
N ASP A 62 -5.34 -11.22 -25.96
CA ASP A 62 -4.85 -11.90 -27.17
C ASP A 62 -4.65 -13.42 -27.02
N PHE A 63 -5.26 -14.05 -26.02
CA PHE A 63 -5.28 -15.53 -25.91
C PHE A 63 -6.38 -16.20 -26.77
N GLY A 64 -6.95 -15.49 -27.73
CA GLY A 64 -8.04 -15.96 -28.58
C GLY A 64 -7.62 -16.54 -29.94
N ASN A 65 -6.35 -16.57 -30.27
CA ASN A 65 -5.89 -17.21 -31.51
C ASN A 65 -5.71 -18.72 -31.28
N SER A 66 -6.51 -19.51 -31.97
CA SER A 66 -6.45 -20.97 -32.00
C SER A 66 -5.11 -21.42 -32.59
N TYR A 67 -4.11 -21.64 -31.76
CA TYR A 67 -2.95 -22.41 -32.13
C TYR A 67 -3.37 -23.88 -32.21
N SER A 68 -2.88 -24.62 -33.21
CA SER A 68 -3.07 -26.08 -33.21
C SER A 68 -2.28 -26.68 -32.04
N ASP A 69 -2.77 -27.78 -31.46
CA ASP A 69 -2.12 -28.44 -30.32
C ASP A 69 -0.64 -28.74 -30.60
N ALA A 70 -0.28 -29.08 -31.85
CA ALA A 70 1.09 -29.33 -32.27
C ALA A 70 1.99 -28.07 -32.30
N GLU A 71 1.43 -26.91 -32.66
CA GLU A 71 2.17 -25.62 -32.62
C GLU A 71 2.35 -25.12 -31.18
N LEU A 72 1.37 -25.36 -30.32
CA LEU A 72 1.47 -25.07 -28.91
C LEU A 72 2.53 -25.94 -28.22
N ASP A 73 2.55 -27.27 -28.53
CA ASP A 73 3.55 -28.18 -28.00
C ASP A 73 4.97 -27.83 -28.44
N ALA A 74 5.15 -27.48 -29.73
CA ALA A 74 6.45 -27.05 -30.25
C ALA A 74 6.91 -25.75 -29.56
N PHE A 75 6.03 -24.75 -29.45
CA PHE A 75 6.33 -23.47 -28.81
C PHE A 75 6.67 -23.64 -27.31
N VAL A 76 5.89 -24.47 -26.59
CA VAL A 76 6.15 -24.74 -25.17
C VAL A 76 7.48 -25.45 -24.99
N THR A 77 7.76 -26.48 -25.80
CA THR A 77 9.00 -27.28 -25.72
C THR A 77 10.22 -26.42 -26.04
N GLU A 78 10.17 -25.61 -27.09
CA GLU A 78 11.24 -24.67 -27.47
C GLU A 78 11.48 -23.62 -26.37
N THR A 79 10.42 -22.97 -25.90
CA THR A 79 10.50 -21.97 -24.86
C THR A 79 11.03 -22.53 -23.53
N VAL A 80 10.56 -23.74 -23.14
CA VAL A 80 11.04 -24.39 -21.90
C VAL A 80 12.52 -24.77 -22.04
N SER A 81 12.95 -25.26 -23.24
CA SER A 81 14.34 -25.60 -23.46
C SER A 81 15.26 -24.36 -23.40
N GLU A 82 14.88 -23.26 -24.05
CA GLU A 82 15.65 -21.99 -24.00
C GLU A 82 15.73 -21.41 -22.58
N VAL A 83 14.57 -21.37 -21.88
CA VAL A 83 14.52 -20.92 -20.48
C VAL A 83 15.38 -21.83 -19.59
N SER A 84 15.35 -23.15 -19.78
CA SER A 84 16.14 -24.07 -18.98
C SER A 84 17.65 -23.87 -19.17
N VAL A 85 18.10 -23.68 -20.41
CA VAL A 85 19.50 -23.37 -20.73
C VAL A 85 19.91 -22.03 -20.11
N PHE A 86 19.08 -20.98 -20.27
CA PHE A 86 19.33 -19.66 -19.68
C PHE A 86 19.42 -19.75 -18.15
N VAL A 87 18.46 -20.40 -17.50
CA VAL A 87 18.44 -20.58 -16.05
C VAL A 87 19.68 -21.35 -15.58
N HIS A 88 20.07 -22.44 -16.26
CA HIS A 88 21.24 -23.22 -15.87
C HIS A 88 22.53 -22.40 -16.02
N GLN A 89 22.67 -21.66 -17.11
CA GLN A 89 23.85 -20.83 -17.38
C GLN A 89 24.00 -19.66 -16.38
N TYR A 90 22.88 -19.03 -15.98
CA TYR A 90 22.90 -17.85 -15.12
C TYR A 90 22.41 -18.11 -13.71
N MET A 91 22.24 -19.38 -13.29
CA MET A 91 21.67 -19.78 -12.00
C MET A 91 22.24 -19.01 -10.81
N THR A 92 23.59 -18.89 -10.76
CA THR A 92 24.27 -18.17 -9.67
C THR A 92 23.88 -16.68 -9.62
N TYR A 93 23.81 -16.03 -10.79
CA TYR A 93 23.43 -14.62 -10.88
C TYR A 93 21.94 -14.41 -10.57
N ILE A 94 21.09 -15.34 -11.02
CA ILE A 94 19.65 -15.32 -10.72
C ILE A 94 19.43 -15.46 -9.22
N VAL A 95 20.05 -16.44 -8.57
CA VAL A 95 19.95 -16.65 -7.12
C VAL A 95 20.45 -15.44 -6.37
N LEU A 96 21.60 -14.87 -6.76
CA LEU A 96 22.14 -13.66 -6.14
C LEU A 96 21.17 -12.47 -6.31
N ALA A 97 20.64 -12.26 -7.52
CA ALA A 97 19.68 -11.18 -7.79
C ALA A 97 18.40 -11.34 -6.97
N VAL A 98 17.86 -12.55 -6.89
CA VAL A 98 16.68 -12.86 -6.07
C VAL A 98 16.95 -12.58 -4.60
N LEU A 99 18.11 -12.98 -4.09
CA LEU A 99 18.51 -12.74 -2.70
C LEU A 99 18.64 -11.24 -2.39
N VAL A 100 19.25 -10.47 -3.29
CA VAL A 100 19.36 -9.00 -3.16
C VAL A 100 17.97 -8.35 -3.20
N ILE A 101 17.11 -8.73 -4.15
CA ILE A 101 15.74 -8.22 -4.26
C ILE A 101 14.96 -8.53 -2.97
N LEU A 102 15.07 -9.76 -2.46
CA LEU A 102 14.40 -10.17 -1.23
C LEU A 102 14.87 -9.37 -0.02
N LEU A 103 16.18 -9.14 0.10
CA LEU A 103 16.75 -8.33 1.18
C LEU A 103 16.27 -6.87 1.09
N VAL A 104 16.30 -6.28 -0.10
CA VAL A 104 15.82 -4.91 -0.32
C VAL A 104 14.31 -4.81 -0.02
N THR A 105 13.52 -5.77 -0.48
CA THR A 105 12.08 -5.83 -0.20
C THR A 105 11.80 -5.97 1.30
N ALA A 106 12.55 -6.82 2.01
CA ALA A 106 12.43 -6.97 3.45
C ALA A 106 12.76 -5.66 4.20
N LEU A 107 13.82 -4.96 3.79
CA LEU A 107 14.19 -3.68 4.38
C LEU A 107 13.10 -2.62 4.19
N PHE A 108 12.58 -2.46 2.95
CA PHE A 108 11.50 -1.51 2.66
C PHE A 108 10.20 -1.89 3.37
N SER A 109 9.86 -3.17 3.46
CA SER A 109 8.69 -3.66 4.18
C SER A 109 8.78 -3.37 5.69
N TYR A 110 9.96 -3.55 6.29
CA TYR A 110 10.18 -3.16 7.69
C TYR A 110 10.02 -1.66 7.90
N ILE A 111 10.61 -0.83 7.03
CA ILE A 111 10.44 0.63 7.09
C ILE A 111 8.97 1.00 6.93
N SER A 112 8.24 0.39 6.01
CA SER A 112 6.81 0.62 5.81
C SER A 112 5.99 0.29 7.07
N SER A 113 6.23 -0.87 7.68
CA SER A 113 5.57 -1.28 8.91
C SER A 113 5.84 -0.30 10.06
N LEU A 114 7.08 0.18 10.18
CA LEU A 114 7.46 1.19 11.16
C LEU A 114 6.76 2.54 10.91
N MET A 115 6.72 2.98 9.66
CA MET A 115 6.11 4.26 9.28
C MET A 115 4.59 4.29 9.51
N GLN A 116 3.91 3.15 9.55
CA GLN A 116 2.49 3.09 9.93
C GLN A 116 2.26 3.58 11.37
N PHE A 117 3.13 3.22 12.30
CA PHE A 117 3.09 3.72 13.69
C PHE A 117 3.41 5.20 13.76
N VAL A 118 4.48 5.62 13.07
CA VAL A 118 4.87 7.04 12.97
C VAL A 118 3.72 7.89 12.41
N PHE A 119 3.02 7.38 11.42
CA PHE A 119 1.87 8.05 10.83
C PHE A 119 0.71 8.22 11.82
N VAL A 120 0.31 7.13 12.50
CA VAL A 120 -0.77 7.18 13.50
C VAL A 120 -0.42 8.17 14.60
N GLU A 121 0.78 8.10 15.16
CA GLU A 121 1.22 8.99 16.23
C GLU A 121 1.27 10.46 15.77
N SER A 122 1.75 10.71 14.55
CA SER A 122 1.78 12.06 13.96
C SER A 122 0.38 12.65 13.77
N VAL A 123 -0.57 11.80 13.32
CA VAL A 123 -1.97 12.22 13.08
C VAL A 123 -2.70 12.49 14.39
N VAL A 124 -2.53 11.63 15.39
CA VAL A 124 -3.20 11.75 16.69
C VAL A 124 -2.66 12.96 17.47
N ARG A 125 -1.34 13.11 17.54
CA ARG A 125 -0.71 14.21 18.29
C ARG A 125 -0.69 15.54 17.53
N ASN A 126 -1.18 15.58 16.28
CA ASN A 126 -1.13 16.75 15.39
C ASN A 126 0.28 17.37 15.25
N HIS A 127 1.32 16.60 15.53
CA HIS A 127 2.72 17.02 15.49
C HIS A 127 3.58 15.94 14.81
N VAL A 128 4.45 16.33 13.87
CA VAL A 128 5.23 15.40 13.06
C VAL A 128 6.71 15.45 13.44
N THR A 129 7.14 14.51 14.29
CA THR A 129 8.54 14.29 14.70
C THR A 129 9.00 12.89 14.28
N ILE A 130 9.39 12.74 13.01
CA ILE A 130 9.73 11.43 12.42
C ILE A 130 10.78 10.69 13.25
N ARG A 131 11.92 11.34 13.59
CA ARG A 131 13.03 10.70 14.30
C ARG A 131 12.67 10.19 15.70
N ALA A 132 11.88 10.96 16.45
CA ALA A 132 11.46 10.57 17.79
C ALA A 132 10.51 9.37 17.73
N TYR A 133 9.52 9.43 16.83
CA TYR A 133 8.53 8.37 16.68
C TYR A 133 9.09 7.08 16.07
N ILE A 134 10.10 7.17 15.19
CA ILE A 134 10.84 6.00 14.74
C ILE A 134 11.47 5.30 15.94
N ARG A 135 12.21 6.04 16.76
CA ARG A 135 12.98 5.46 17.88
C ARG A 135 12.07 4.81 18.94
N SER A 136 10.89 5.39 19.20
CA SER A 136 9.92 4.84 20.16
C SER A 136 9.22 3.58 19.63
N ASN A 137 9.07 3.43 18.30
CA ASN A 137 8.26 2.37 17.70
C ASN A 137 9.03 1.27 16.97
N LEU A 138 10.38 1.21 17.08
CA LEU A 138 11.19 0.18 16.41
C LEU A 138 10.71 -1.25 16.69
N GLY A 139 10.41 -1.57 17.96
CA GLY A 139 9.93 -2.88 18.36
C GLY A 139 8.52 -3.19 17.86
N ASN A 140 7.63 -2.20 17.84
CA ASN A 140 6.27 -2.35 17.32
C ASN A 140 6.30 -2.53 15.79
N GLY A 141 7.13 -1.76 15.08
CA GLY A 141 7.35 -1.92 13.65
C GLY A 141 7.88 -3.32 13.29
N LEU A 142 8.81 -3.86 14.08
CA LEU A 142 9.34 -5.21 13.86
C LEU A 142 8.26 -6.29 14.05
N ARG A 143 7.43 -6.17 15.09
CA ARG A 143 6.33 -7.12 15.32
C ARG A 143 5.30 -7.11 14.19
N LEU A 144 4.97 -5.93 13.67
CA LEU A 144 4.06 -5.78 12.54
C LEU A 144 4.70 -6.36 11.26
N PHE A 145 5.97 -6.07 11.01
CA PHE A 145 6.73 -6.60 9.89
C PHE A 145 6.74 -8.14 9.87
N ILE A 146 7.02 -8.77 11.02
CA ILE A 146 7.02 -10.24 11.13
C ILE A 146 5.62 -10.79 10.84
N LEU A 147 4.56 -10.16 11.35
CA LEU A 147 3.19 -10.58 11.07
C LEU A 147 2.86 -10.46 9.57
N ASP A 148 3.18 -9.34 8.95
CA ASP A 148 2.96 -9.10 7.52
C ASP A 148 3.67 -10.15 6.66
N TRP A 149 4.94 -10.41 6.94
CA TRP A 149 5.71 -11.43 6.20
C TRP A 149 5.16 -12.83 6.41
N THR A 150 4.74 -13.16 7.63
CA THR A 150 4.12 -14.46 7.93
C THR A 150 2.84 -14.65 7.12
N LEU A 151 1.99 -13.62 7.03
CA LEU A 151 0.76 -13.66 6.25
C LEU A 151 1.05 -13.82 4.74
N TRP A 152 2.01 -13.07 4.21
CA TRP A 152 2.40 -13.15 2.80
C TRP A 152 3.03 -14.50 2.45
N ILE A 153 3.91 -15.04 3.31
CA ILE A 153 4.52 -16.35 3.10
C ILE A 153 3.44 -17.44 3.16
N ALA A 154 2.52 -17.39 4.12
CA ALA A 154 1.42 -18.34 4.21
C ALA A 154 0.54 -18.31 2.95
N PHE A 155 0.22 -17.11 2.45
CA PHE A 155 -0.53 -16.95 1.21
C PHE A 155 0.23 -17.48 -0.02
N LEU A 156 1.53 -17.20 -0.12
CA LEU A 156 2.38 -17.72 -1.19
C LEU A 156 2.44 -19.26 -1.19
N ILE A 157 2.60 -19.86 0.00
CA ILE A 157 2.59 -21.31 0.15
C ILE A 157 1.23 -21.89 -0.30
N ALA A 158 0.11 -21.27 0.09
CA ALA A 158 -1.22 -21.71 -0.32
C ALA A 158 -1.39 -21.66 -1.85
N ILE A 159 -0.87 -20.61 -2.51
CA ILE A 159 -0.87 -20.49 -3.97
C ILE A 159 -0.03 -21.60 -4.61
N ILE A 160 1.19 -21.80 -4.15
CA ILE A 160 2.08 -22.84 -4.70
C ILE A 160 1.44 -24.23 -4.55
N LEU A 161 0.89 -24.53 -3.37
CA LEU A 161 0.20 -25.80 -3.12
C LEU A 161 -1.01 -26.00 -4.04
N SER A 162 -1.74 -24.93 -4.34
CA SER A 162 -2.90 -25.01 -5.24
C SER A 162 -2.52 -25.24 -6.70
N MET A 163 -1.28 -24.92 -7.10
CA MET A 163 -0.77 -25.15 -8.45
C MET A 163 -0.07 -26.52 -8.62
N LEU A 164 0.28 -27.21 -7.51
CA LEU A 164 1.00 -28.48 -7.58
C LEU A 164 0.32 -29.55 -8.45
N PRO A 165 -1.02 -29.75 -8.42
CA PRO A 165 -1.66 -30.76 -9.29
C PRO A 165 -1.47 -30.46 -10.77
N ALA A 166 -1.62 -29.22 -11.20
CA ALA A 166 -1.42 -28.81 -12.58
C ALA A 166 0.05 -28.95 -13.01
N LEU A 167 0.97 -28.58 -12.12
CA LEU A 167 2.41 -28.63 -12.39
C LEU A 167 2.90 -30.10 -12.49
N SER A 168 2.45 -31.00 -11.58
CA SER A 168 2.84 -32.41 -11.62
C SER A 168 2.39 -33.09 -12.91
N SER A 169 1.13 -32.88 -13.33
CA SER A 169 0.61 -33.44 -14.58
C SER A 169 1.34 -32.88 -15.80
N ALA A 170 1.70 -31.60 -15.81
CA ALA A 170 2.49 -31.01 -16.90
C ALA A 170 3.91 -31.60 -16.97
N LEU A 171 4.53 -31.88 -15.83
CA LEU A 171 5.86 -32.53 -15.77
C LEU A 171 5.83 -33.99 -16.22
N ASP A 172 4.70 -34.69 -16.08
CA ASP A 172 4.48 -36.06 -16.57
C ASP A 172 4.20 -36.11 -18.09
N GLY A 173 4.25 -34.95 -18.77
CA GLY A 173 4.07 -34.82 -20.22
C GLY A 173 2.62 -34.74 -20.68
N ASP A 174 1.68 -34.58 -19.75
CA ASP A 174 0.27 -34.36 -20.07
C ASP A 174 -0.03 -32.86 -20.24
N VAL A 175 0.13 -32.39 -21.50
CA VAL A 175 -0.12 -30.98 -21.85
C VAL A 175 -1.60 -30.61 -21.68
N SER A 176 -2.51 -31.59 -21.73
CA SER A 176 -3.94 -31.35 -21.45
C SER A 176 -4.18 -30.89 -20.01
N ALA A 177 -3.23 -31.16 -19.10
CA ALA A 177 -3.23 -30.66 -17.72
C ALA A 177 -3.06 -29.13 -17.61
N LEU A 178 -2.60 -28.44 -18.65
CA LEU A 178 -2.56 -27.00 -18.75
C LEU A 178 -3.90 -26.39 -19.18
N SER A 179 -4.97 -27.21 -19.24
CA SER A 179 -6.31 -26.73 -19.52
C SER A 179 -6.79 -25.74 -18.45
N PHE A 180 -7.69 -24.83 -18.83
CA PHE A 180 -8.27 -23.82 -17.91
C PHE A 180 -8.82 -24.43 -16.62
N GLY A 181 -9.37 -25.68 -16.70
CA GLY A 181 -9.91 -26.40 -15.54
C GLY A 181 -8.86 -26.68 -14.45
N SER A 182 -7.62 -26.91 -14.80
CA SER A 182 -6.54 -27.20 -13.85
C SER A 182 -6.11 -25.98 -13.03
N PHE A 183 -6.40 -24.77 -13.51
CA PHE A 183 -6.14 -23.53 -12.79
C PHE A 183 -7.29 -23.10 -11.87
N ILE A 184 -8.44 -23.80 -11.89
CA ILE A 184 -9.58 -23.46 -11.01
C ILE A 184 -9.18 -23.44 -9.53
N PRO A 185 -8.45 -24.45 -8.97
CA PRO A 185 -8.00 -24.41 -7.57
C PRO A 185 -7.15 -23.17 -7.26
N PHE A 186 -6.25 -22.79 -8.17
CA PHE A 186 -5.45 -21.58 -8.05
C PHE A 186 -6.33 -20.33 -7.96
N PHE A 187 -7.31 -20.14 -8.86
CA PHE A 187 -8.19 -18.99 -8.86
C PHE A 187 -9.04 -18.93 -7.57
N ILE A 188 -9.53 -20.08 -7.09
CA ILE A 188 -10.30 -20.14 -5.84
C ILE A 188 -9.42 -19.72 -4.67
N VAL A 189 -8.23 -20.30 -4.50
CA VAL A 189 -7.30 -19.98 -3.43
C VAL A 189 -6.85 -18.52 -3.51
N PHE A 190 -6.60 -18.01 -4.72
CA PHE A 190 -6.19 -16.62 -4.94
C PHE A 190 -7.28 -15.63 -4.51
N VAL A 191 -8.52 -15.82 -4.97
CA VAL A 191 -9.65 -14.94 -4.63
C VAL A 191 -9.98 -15.01 -3.14
N LEU A 192 -10.11 -16.21 -2.58
CA LEU A 192 -10.37 -16.38 -1.14
C LEU A 192 -9.24 -15.82 -0.30
N GLY A 193 -7.98 -16.03 -0.70
CA GLY A 193 -6.83 -15.51 0.00
C GLY A 193 -6.80 -13.98 0.03
N ILE A 194 -7.10 -13.31 -1.09
CA ILE A 194 -7.21 -11.85 -1.14
C ILE A 194 -8.33 -11.37 -0.20
N ILE A 195 -9.48 -12.02 -0.19
CA ILE A 195 -10.60 -11.64 0.70
C ILE A 195 -10.18 -11.79 2.16
N ILE A 196 -9.59 -12.94 2.54
CA ILE A 196 -9.14 -13.21 3.91
C ILE A 196 -8.07 -12.20 4.33
N LEU A 197 -7.06 -11.97 3.50
CA LEU A 197 -6.02 -10.98 3.78
C LEU A 197 -6.60 -9.57 3.91
N SER A 198 -7.54 -9.16 3.06
CA SER A 198 -8.21 -7.86 3.15
C SER A 198 -8.92 -7.67 4.49
N ILE A 199 -9.59 -8.71 4.99
CA ILE A 199 -10.23 -8.72 6.29
C ILE A 199 -9.17 -8.58 7.41
N ILE A 200 -8.12 -9.39 7.38
CA ILE A 200 -7.04 -9.35 8.37
C ILE A 200 -6.38 -7.96 8.39
N TYR A 201 -6.04 -7.39 7.24
CA TYR A 201 -5.44 -6.06 7.15
C TYR A 201 -6.38 -4.95 7.63
N SER A 202 -7.69 -5.11 7.47
CA SER A 202 -8.67 -4.19 8.05
C SER A 202 -8.59 -4.19 9.59
N PHE A 203 -8.48 -5.37 10.20
CA PHE A 203 -8.30 -5.47 11.65
C PHE A 203 -6.92 -4.99 12.11
N ILE A 204 -5.86 -5.24 11.36
CA ILE A 204 -4.51 -4.71 11.65
C ILE A 204 -4.53 -3.18 11.67
N ASN A 205 -5.21 -2.54 10.73
CA ASN A 205 -5.36 -1.09 10.70
C ASN A 205 -6.00 -0.51 11.97
N LEU A 206 -6.95 -1.23 12.58
CA LEU A 206 -7.57 -0.86 13.86
C LEU A 206 -6.72 -1.27 15.06
N ALA A 207 -5.91 -2.32 14.95
CA ALA A 207 -5.04 -2.80 16.03
C ALA A 207 -3.82 -1.90 16.26
N ILE A 208 -3.29 -1.22 15.23
CA ILE A 208 -2.13 -0.34 15.35
C ILE A 208 -2.33 0.77 16.41
N PRO A 209 -3.44 1.54 16.42
CA PRO A 209 -3.71 2.50 17.49
C PRO A 209 -3.84 1.85 18.88
N VAL A 210 -4.44 0.66 18.97
CA VAL A 210 -4.56 -0.08 20.23
C VAL A 210 -3.19 -0.51 20.77
N MET A 211 -2.29 -0.95 19.87
CA MET A 211 -0.89 -1.24 20.26
C MET A 211 -0.18 -0.03 20.84
N LEU A 212 -0.35 1.14 20.22
CA LEU A 212 0.28 2.37 20.66
C LEU A 212 -0.26 2.83 22.02
N TYR A 213 -1.57 2.76 22.20
CA TYR A 213 -2.23 3.20 23.41
C TYR A 213 -1.97 2.29 24.61
N GLU A 214 -2.18 0.99 24.43
CA GLU A 214 -2.05 0.02 25.50
C GLU A 214 -0.63 -0.55 25.68
N ASN A 215 0.30 -0.20 24.79
CA ASN A 215 1.67 -0.72 24.75
C ASN A 215 1.73 -2.27 24.75
N VAL A 216 0.84 -2.90 23.97
CA VAL A 216 0.73 -4.36 23.86
C VAL A 216 1.27 -4.85 22.51
N GLY A 217 1.53 -6.17 22.42
CA GLY A 217 1.94 -6.77 21.14
C GLY A 217 0.80 -6.87 20.13
N ILE A 218 1.15 -6.96 18.83
CA ILE A 218 0.17 -6.98 17.71
C ILE A 218 -0.88 -8.09 17.86
N LEU A 219 -0.51 -9.30 18.23
CA LEU A 219 -1.45 -10.41 18.39
C LEU A 219 -2.47 -10.14 19.49
N LYS A 220 -2.03 -9.53 20.61
CA LYS A 220 -2.92 -9.17 21.71
C LYS A 220 -3.85 -8.02 21.33
N ALA A 221 -3.34 -7.01 20.63
CA ALA A 221 -4.16 -5.91 20.09
C ALA A 221 -5.19 -6.41 19.08
N LEU A 222 -4.76 -7.30 18.17
CA LEU A 222 -5.63 -7.91 17.16
C LEU A 222 -6.73 -8.76 17.82
N SER A 223 -6.39 -9.56 18.84
CA SER A 223 -7.36 -10.35 19.62
C SER A 223 -8.40 -9.46 20.30
N LYS A 224 -8.00 -8.32 20.87
CA LYS A 224 -8.92 -7.36 21.50
C LYS A 224 -9.87 -6.74 20.46
N VAL A 225 -9.33 -6.26 19.33
CA VAL A 225 -10.14 -5.72 18.24
C VAL A 225 -11.10 -6.78 17.69
N ALA A 226 -10.64 -8.00 17.48
CA ALA A 226 -11.47 -9.11 17.01
C ALA A 226 -12.56 -9.50 18.01
N SER A 227 -12.28 -9.52 19.31
CA SER A 227 -13.29 -9.81 20.34
C SER A 227 -14.37 -8.72 20.39
N THR A 228 -13.98 -7.44 20.31
CA THR A 228 -14.95 -6.33 20.23
C THR A 228 -15.79 -6.42 18.96
N ALA A 229 -15.17 -6.79 17.84
CA ALA A 229 -15.85 -7.01 16.56
C ALA A 229 -16.89 -8.13 16.63
N ALA A 230 -16.57 -9.22 17.31
CA ALA A 230 -17.50 -10.35 17.49
C ALA A 230 -18.77 -9.95 18.27
N HIS A 231 -18.66 -8.99 19.21
CA HIS A 231 -19.83 -8.46 19.95
C HIS A 231 -20.62 -7.40 19.18
N SER A 232 -20.08 -6.85 18.08
CA SER A 232 -20.69 -5.75 17.32
C SER A 232 -20.56 -5.93 15.80
N VAL A 233 -20.77 -7.15 15.32
CA VAL A 233 -20.64 -7.53 13.90
C VAL A 233 -21.36 -6.55 12.94
N PRO A 234 -22.61 -6.08 13.19
CA PRO A 234 -23.26 -5.15 12.29
C PRO A 234 -22.50 -3.82 12.11
N GLN A 235 -21.88 -3.29 13.18
CA GLN A 235 -21.11 -2.06 13.12
C GLN A 235 -19.84 -2.23 12.29
N VAL A 236 -19.18 -3.38 12.40
CA VAL A 236 -17.97 -3.71 11.62
C VAL A 236 -18.30 -3.89 10.14
N LEU A 237 -19.43 -4.57 9.82
CA LEU A 237 -19.89 -4.72 8.44
C LEU A 237 -20.18 -3.36 7.81
N VAL A 238 -20.89 -2.49 8.52
CA VAL A 238 -21.16 -1.12 8.03
C VAL A 238 -19.86 -0.32 7.87
N TYR A 239 -18.91 -0.46 8.79
CA TYR A 239 -17.59 0.15 8.67
C TYR A 239 -16.88 -0.30 7.40
N TRP A 240 -16.88 -1.60 7.06
CA TRP A 240 -16.27 -2.11 5.85
C TRP A 240 -16.94 -1.60 4.58
N ILE A 241 -18.28 -1.59 4.55
CA ILE A 241 -19.05 -1.07 3.42
C ILE A 241 -18.73 0.41 3.19
N ILE A 242 -18.82 1.23 4.24
CA ILE A 242 -18.52 2.67 4.15
C ILE A 242 -17.07 2.90 3.74
N ARG A 243 -16.12 2.16 4.33
CA ARG A 243 -14.70 2.28 3.98
C ARG A 243 -14.43 1.85 2.54
N GLY A 244 -15.13 0.83 2.05
CA GLY A 244 -15.07 0.41 0.64
C GLY A 244 -15.59 1.49 -0.30
N VAL A 245 -16.76 2.06 -0.02
CA VAL A 245 -17.35 3.16 -0.80
C VAL A 245 -16.45 4.39 -0.78
N LEU A 246 -15.95 4.79 0.38
CA LEU A 246 -14.99 5.90 0.49
C LEU A 246 -13.71 5.62 -0.29
N GLY A 247 -13.21 4.39 -0.25
CA GLY A 247 -12.04 3.97 -1.03
C GLY A 247 -12.25 4.11 -2.54
N ILE A 248 -13.43 3.72 -3.04
CA ILE A 248 -13.80 3.89 -4.45
C ILE A 248 -13.87 5.38 -4.82
N ILE A 249 -14.57 6.20 -4.02
CA ILE A 249 -14.70 7.64 -4.26
C ILE A 249 -13.32 8.30 -4.29
N ILE A 250 -12.47 8.01 -3.30
CA ILE A 250 -11.10 8.52 -3.21
C ILE A 250 -10.25 8.04 -4.39
N GLY A 251 -10.37 6.75 -4.75
CA GLY A 251 -9.64 6.18 -5.88
C GLY A 251 -10.00 6.87 -7.21
N ILE A 252 -11.28 7.08 -7.47
CA ILE A 252 -11.75 7.81 -8.66
C ILE A 252 -11.25 9.26 -8.63
N THR A 253 -11.37 9.94 -7.49
CA THR A 253 -10.90 11.33 -7.35
C THR A 253 -9.39 11.44 -7.56
N ALA A 254 -8.60 10.55 -6.97
CA ALA A 254 -7.15 10.50 -7.15
C ALA A 254 -6.77 10.19 -8.61
N ALA A 255 -7.49 9.30 -9.28
CA ALA A 255 -7.29 8.99 -10.68
C ALA A 255 -7.57 10.20 -11.58
N ILE A 256 -8.67 10.92 -11.36
CA ILE A 256 -9.00 12.15 -12.10
C ILE A 256 -7.90 13.20 -11.91
N ILE A 257 -7.48 13.45 -10.67
CA ILE A 257 -6.40 14.40 -10.38
C ILE A 257 -5.11 13.98 -11.08
N SER A 258 -4.75 12.70 -11.03
CA SER A 258 -3.56 12.15 -11.69
C SER A 258 -3.62 12.34 -13.20
N ILE A 259 -4.75 12.06 -13.83
CA ILE A 259 -4.95 12.24 -15.28
C ILE A 259 -4.78 13.72 -15.66
N ILE A 260 -5.37 14.63 -14.88
CA ILE A 260 -5.25 16.09 -15.12
C ILE A 260 -3.78 16.53 -15.02
N LEU A 261 -3.07 16.08 -13.98
CA LEU A 261 -1.66 16.42 -13.78
C LEU A 261 -0.76 15.86 -14.90
N ILE A 262 -1.01 14.60 -15.32
CA ILE A 262 -0.32 13.99 -16.47
C ILE A 262 -0.58 14.80 -17.74
N PHE A 263 -1.82 15.18 -18.01
CA PHE A 263 -2.19 15.97 -19.18
C PHE A 263 -1.47 17.32 -19.19
N ILE A 264 -1.46 18.03 -18.07
CA ILE A 264 -0.74 19.30 -17.91
C ILE A 264 0.77 19.10 -18.14
N ALA A 265 1.35 18.03 -17.57
CA ALA A 265 2.77 17.72 -17.73
C ALA A 265 3.13 17.43 -19.19
N VAL A 266 2.27 16.72 -19.93
CA VAL A 266 2.43 16.45 -21.36
C VAL A 266 2.39 17.76 -22.16
N LEU A 267 1.43 18.65 -21.88
CA LEU A 267 1.34 19.95 -22.55
C LEU A 267 2.60 20.81 -22.31
N ILE A 268 3.08 20.85 -21.06
CA ILE A 268 4.32 21.55 -20.70
C ILE A 268 5.51 20.92 -21.46
N GLY A 269 5.60 19.59 -21.49
CA GLY A 269 6.64 18.86 -22.21
C GLY A 269 6.67 19.18 -23.71
N ILE A 270 5.50 19.22 -24.35
CA ILE A 270 5.36 19.61 -25.76
C ILE A 270 5.81 21.07 -25.95
N ALA A 271 5.37 21.98 -25.10
CA ALA A 271 5.75 23.39 -25.19
C ALA A 271 7.26 23.59 -25.03
N VAL A 272 7.88 22.94 -24.05
CA VAL A 272 9.34 22.95 -23.85
C VAL A 272 10.07 22.38 -25.07
N TYR A 273 9.60 21.24 -25.59
CA TYR A 273 10.16 20.63 -26.79
C TYR A 273 10.11 21.60 -28.02
N MET A 274 8.98 22.26 -28.24
CA MET A 274 8.82 23.22 -29.33
C MET A 274 9.76 24.42 -29.18
N ILE A 275 9.87 24.98 -27.97
CA ILE A 275 10.77 26.10 -27.65
C ILE A 275 12.22 25.72 -27.92
N LEU A 276 12.66 24.56 -27.42
CA LEU A 276 14.04 24.10 -27.65
C LEU A 276 14.35 23.85 -29.10
N THR A 277 13.40 23.32 -29.88
CA THR A 277 13.54 23.13 -31.30
C THR A 277 13.65 24.47 -32.06
N LEU A 278 12.86 25.49 -31.69
CA LEU A 278 12.96 26.86 -32.24
C LEU A 278 14.29 27.53 -31.93
N LEU A 279 14.89 27.23 -30.77
CA LEU A 279 16.22 27.71 -30.39
C LEU A 279 17.36 26.94 -31.06
N GLY A 280 17.06 26.02 -31.98
CA GLY A 280 18.04 25.26 -32.76
C GLY A 280 18.60 24.01 -32.05
N PHE A 281 18.07 23.65 -30.90
CA PHE A 281 18.43 22.39 -30.22
C PHE A 281 17.72 21.21 -30.92
N ARG A 282 18.48 20.40 -31.66
CA ARG A 282 17.97 19.15 -32.26
C ARG A 282 18.01 18.03 -31.21
N LEU A 283 16.98 18.00 -30.35
CA LEU A 283 16.92 17.05 -29.25
C LEU A 283 16.87 15.58 -29.72
N PHE A 284 16.36 15.31 -30.92
CA PHE A 284 16.36 13.97 -31.53
C PHE A 284 17.74 13.53 -32.04
N ASP A 285 18.61 14.45 -32.41
CA ASP A 285 19.97 14.14 -32.84
C ASP A 285 20.93 13.93 -31.64
N MET A 286 20.57 14.44 -30.47
CA MET A 286 21.35 14.27 -29.24
C MET A 286 21.09 12.93 -28.58
N SER A 287 21.40 11.86 -29.31
CA SER A 287 21.62 10.50 -28.84
C SER A 287 20.54 9.82 -27.98
N HIS A 288 20.33 8.55 -28.28
CA HIS A 288 19.50 7.56 -27.62
C HIS A 288 19.65 7.44 -26.08
N LEU A 289 20.58 8.16 -25.45
CA LEU A 289 20.88 8.10 -24.03
C LEU A 289 20.34 9.29 -23.22
N LEU A 290 20.21 10.49 -23.80
CA LEU A 290 19.79 11.70 -23.05
C LEU A 290 18.29 11.80 -22.90
N MET A 291 17.53 11.50 -23.96
CA MET A 291 16.06 11.57 -23.94
C MET A 291 15.40 10.62 -22.94
N PRO A 292 15.77 9.32 -22.87
CA PRO A 292 15.20 8.44 -21.87
C PRO A 292 15.47 8.89 -20.43
N ARG A 293 16.65 9.51 -20.19
CA ARG A 293 16.99 10.02 -18.83
C ARG A 293 16.18 11.26 -18.46
N LEU A 294 15.98 12.20 -19.39
CA LEU A 294 15.12 13.36 -19.17
C LEU A 294 13.66 12.95 -18.96
N PHE A 295 13.18 11.98 -19.75
CA PHE A 295 11.84 11.43 -19.59
C PHE A 295 11.69 10.73 -18.24
N LEU A 296 12.65 9.92 -17.84
CA LEU A 296 12.66 9.25 -16.54
C LEU A 296 12.64 10.27 -15.39
N PHE A 297 13.48 11.31 -15.48
CA PHE A 297 13.51 12.37 -14.46
C PHE A 297 12.17 13.13 -14.39
N ALA A 298 11.59 13.48 -15.52
CA ALA A 298 10.29 14.13 -15.59
C ALA A 298 9.16 13.24 -15.02
N ALA A 299 9.20 11.94 -15.33
CA ALA A 299 8.25 10.96 -14.79
C ALA A 299 8.35 10.81 -13.27
N ILE A 300 9.59 10.76 -12.73
CA ILE A 300 9.81 10.71 -11.28
C ILE A 300 9.31 11.99 -10.60
N LEU A 301 9.60 13.15 -11.17
CA LEU A 301 9.13 14.44 -10.66
C LEU A 301 7.59 14.51 -10.67
N LEU A 302 6.97 14.08 -11.75
CA LEU A 302 5.52 14.04 -11.88
C LEU A 302 4.90 13.08 -10.87
N ALA A 303 5.47 11.88 -10.69
CA ALA A 303 5.02 10.93 -9.69
C ALA A 303 5.10 11.52 -8.26
N PHE A 304 6.16 12.28 -7.97
CA PHE A 304 6.30 12.98 -6.70
C PHE A 304 5.24 14.07 -6.51
N ILE A 305 4.94 14.86 -7.56
CA ILE A 305 3.88 15.87 -7.53
C ILE A 305 2.51 15.22 -7.29
N ILE A 306 2.20 14.15 -8.01
CA ILE A 306 0.94 13.40 -7.83
C ILE A 306 0.84 12.87 -6.39
N HIS A 307 1.91 12.26 -5.87
CA HIS A 307 1.96 11.77 -4.49
C HIS A 307 1.71 12.90 -3.48
N PHE A 308 2.33 14.06 -3.69
CA PHE A 308 2.17 15.22 -2.81
C PHE A 308 0.74 15.77 -2.82
N VAL A 309 0.11 15.89 -3.98
CA VAL A 309 -1.27 16.39 -4.12
C VAL A 309 -2.29 15.41 -3.53
N THR A 310 -1.99 14.12 -3.53
CA THR A 310 -2.89 13.07 -3.01
C THR A 310 -2.77 12.81 -1.50
N ILE A 311 -1.86 13.46 -0.77
CA ILE A 311 -1.66 13.34 0.69
C ILE A 311 -2.97 13.45 1.51
N PRO A 312 -3.93 14.35 1.20
CA PRO A 312 -5.16 14.45 1.99
C PRO A 312 -5.96 13.15 2.09
N PHE A 313 -5.92 12.30 1.06
CA PHE A 313 -6.73 11.09 0.99
C PHE A 313 -6.35 10.01 2.04
N PRO A 314 -5.09 9.56 2.14
CA PRO A 314 -4.71 8.62 3.18
C PRO A 314 -4.87 9.19 4.59
N ILE A 315 -4.68 10.48 4.79
CA ILE A 315 -4.92 11.14 6.09
C ILE A 315 -6.40 11.07 6.46
N PHE A 316 -7.29 11.40 5.52
CA PHE A 316 -8.73 11.29 5.72
C PHE A 316 -9.14 9.85 6.07
N MET A 317 -8.67 8.87 5.30
CA MET A 317 -8.96 7.45 5.56
C MET A 317 -8.43 6.99 6.93
N ARG A 318 -7.32 7.55 7.38
CA ARG A 318 -6.78 7.24 8.72
C ARG A 318 -7.62 7.88 9.81
N TYR A 319 -8.01 9.14 9.68
CA TYR A 319 -8.91 9.78 10.64
C TYR A 319 -10.27 9.09 10.71
N HIS A 320 -10.83 8.67 9.58
CA HIS A 320 -12.06 7.90 9.57
C HIS A 320 -11.93 6.61 10.41
N ALA A 321 -10.86 5.84 10.23
CA ALA A 321 -10.60 4.64 11.01
C ALA A 321 -10.40 4.93 12.50
N LEU A 322 -9.68 6.00 12.82
CA LEU A 322 -9.41 6.41 14.20
C LEU A 322 -10.66 6.90 14.91
N LEU A 323 -11.51 7.71 14.27
CA LEU A 323 -12.76 8.21 14.84
C LEU A 323 -13.78 7.08 15.00
N PHE A 324 -13.85 6.15 14.05
CA PHE A 324 -14.62 4.94 14.22
C PHE A 324 -14.15 4.16 15.45
N LEU A 325 -12.85 3.90 15.58
CA LEU A 325 -12.26 3.16 16.68
C LEU A 325 -12.54 3.84 18.03
N ARG A 326 -12.41 5.16 18.10
CA ARG A 326 -12.69 5.94 19.30
C ARG A 326 -14.11 5.75 19.83
N SER A 327 -15.09 5.74 18.94
CA SER A 327 -16.50 5.60 19.32
C SER A 327 -16.93 4.15 19.51
N TRP A 328 -16.18 3.22 18.94
CA TRP A 328 -16.47 1.79 18.96
C TRP A 328 -15.73 1.04 20.08
N TYR A 329 -14.51 1.46 20.39
CA TYR A 329 -13.66 0.88 21.43
C TYR A 329 -13.41 1.93 22.52
N ALA A 330 -14.28 1.91 23.56
CA ALA A 330 -14.32 2.97 24.57
C ALA A 330 -13.02 3.14 25.35
N ASP A 331 -12.26 2.06 25.56
CA ASP A 331 -11.01 2.07 26.34
C ASP A 331 -9.90 2.91 25.70
N ILE A 332 -10.02 3.28 24.41
CA ILE A 332 -9.02 4.09 23.71
C ILE A 332 -9.22 5.61 23.89
N MET A 333 -10.28 6.04 24.57
CA MET A 333 -10.61 7.48 24.75
C MET A 333 -9.45 8.33 25.24
N PRO A 334 -8.65 7.93 26.24
CA PRO A 334 -7.52 8.73 26.75
C PRO A 334 -6.43 9.02 25.72
N PHE A 335 -6.30 8.19 24.67
CA PHE A 335 -5.33 8.41 23.59
C PHE A 335 -5.54 9.72 22.81
N TRP A 336 -6.76 10.29 22.87
CA TRP A 336 -7.15 11.52 22.17
C TRP A 336 -7.10 12.78 23.02
N GLU A 337 -6.90 12.62 24.32
CA GLU A 337 -6.75 13.79 25.18
C GLU A 337 -5.44 14.47 24.85
N PRO A 338 -5.41 15.81 24.59
CA PRO A 338 -4.17 16.53 24.51
C PRO A 338 -3.43 16.28 25.82
N VAL A 339 -2.14 15.91 25.72
CA VAL A 339 -1.26 15.90 26.90
C VAL A 339 -1.37 17.30 27.46
N THR A 340 -2.12 17.47 28.53
CA THR A 340 -2.12 18.70 29.32
C THR A 340 -0.69 18.84 29.82
N GLU A 341 0.07 19.78 29.24
CA GLU A 341 1.33 20.19 29.87
C GLU A 341 1.02 20.39 31.36
N PRO A 342 1.79 19.78 32.27
CA PRO A 342 1.61 20.05 33.69
C PRO A 342 1.61 21.55 33.83
N ALA A 343 0.57 22.05 34.52
CA ALA A 343 0.46 23.47 34.80
C ALA A 343 1.82 23.93 35.35
N PRO A 344 2.39 25.05 34.86
CA PRO A 344 3.64 25.55 35.40
C PRO A 344 3.51 25.65 36.91
N GLU A 345 4.46 25.05 37.63
CA GLU A 345 4.46 25.09 39.09
C GLU A 345 4.30 26.56 39.51
N PRO A 346 3.40 26.82 40.47
CA PRO A 346 3.21 28.17 40.94
C PRO A 346 4.57 28.73 41.42
N VAL A 347 5.01 29.82 40.79
CA VAL A 347 6.22 30.52 41.18
C VAL A 347 6.06 30.90 42.66
N PRO A 348 6.97 30.46 43.54
CA PRO A 348 6.87 30.84 44.96
C PRO A 348 6.85 32.34 45.06
N GLU A 349 5.84 32.89 45.74
CA GLU A 349 5.76 34.33 46.05
C GLU A 349 7.03 34.74 46.78
N PRO A 350 7.66 35.85 46.37
CA PRO A 350 8.82 36.37 47.10
C PRO A 350 8.41 36.79 48.51
N ALA A 351 9.14 36.27 49.50
CA ALA A 351 8.97 36.56 50.93
C ALA A 351 9.29 38.00 51.26
#